data_e12a91bfd657383baa2d8a3a21540078
#
_entry.id   e12a91bfd657383baa2d8a3a21540078
#
_cell.length_a   1.000
_cell.length_b   1.000
_cell.length_c   1.000
_cell.angle_alpha   90.00
_cell.angle_beta   90.00
_cell.angle_gamma   90.00
#
_symmetry.space_group_name_H-M   'P 1'
#
loop_
_entity.id
_entity.type
_entity.pdbx_description
1 polymer ?
#
loop_
_entity_poly.entity_id
_entity_poly.type
_entity_poly.pdbx_seq_one_letter_code
_entity_poly.pdbx_strand_id
1 'polypeptide(L)'
;VDVLITPAAQLEIEALKVLRPEPSTWALLIGHKRGFRFVVEHVFPAGTGRRLPDERGLARLDSIWPGRVIGLLAVRPGAELRETILSPAWYGKLVLLTTGPARAPVLRSFAVEFDRRFFLAPVPSAPAAKEETRE
;
A
#
# COMPACT_ATOMS: atom_id res chain seq x y z
N VAL A 1 -5.91 -12.96 -6.67
CA VAL A 1 -5.59 -11.79 -5.85
C VAL A 1 -5.68 -10.54 -6.69
N ASP A 2 -6.46 -9.58 -6.25
CA ASP A 2 -6.55 -8.30 -6.92
C ASP A 2 -6.77 -7.21 -5.87
N VAL A 3 -6.83 -5.95 -6.32
CA VAL A 3 -7.00 -4.82 -5.43
C VAL A 3 -8.10 -3.91 -5.96
N LEU A 4 -8.97 -3.48 -5.05
CA LEU A 4 -10.00 -2.48 -5.34
C LEU A 4 -9.68 -1.26 -4.47
N ILE A 5 -9.50 -0.11 -5.13
CA ILE A 5 -9.25 1.15 -4.43
C ILE A 5 -10.54 1.95 -4.52
N THR A 6 -11.14 2.26 -3.37
CA THR A 6 -12.39 3.01 -3.34
C THR A 6 -12.18 4.43 -3.86
N PRO A 7 -13.24 5.08 -4.34
CA PRO A 7 -13.10 6.49 -4.76
C PRO A 7 -12.54 7.39 -3.69
N ALA A 8 -12.92 7.19 -2.44
CA ALA A 8 -12.38 8.00 -1.34
C ALA A 8 -10.89 7.79 -1.18
N ALA A 9 -10.44 6.53 -1.24
CA ALA A 9 -9.02 6.22 -1.13
C ALA A 9 -8.26 6.78 -2.32
N GLN A 10 -8.85 6.72 -3.52
CA GLN A 10 -8.20 7.24 -4.70
C GLN A 10 -7.96 8.75 -4.56
N LEU A 11 -8.91 9.49 -4.02
CA LEU A 11 -8.74 10.90 -3.77
C LEU A 11 -7.62 11.16 -2.77
N GLU A 12 -7.54 10.33 -1.74
CA GLU A 12 -6.50 10.48 -0.73
C GLU A 12 -5.11 10.20 -1.32
N ILE A 13 -5.02 9.22 -2.22
CA ILE A 13 -3.75 8.95 -2.91
C ILE A 13 -3.34 10.13 -3.77
N GLU A 14 -4.28 10.70 -4.52
CA GLU A 14 -3.97 11.85 -5.35
C GLU A 14 -3.54 13.04 -4.52
N ALA A 15 -4.20 13.26 -3.38
CA ALA A 15 -3.82 14.33 -2.48
C ALA A 15 -2.42 14.11 -1.94
N LEU A 16 -2.07 12.89 -1.58
CA LEU A 16 -0.76 12.59 -1.04
C LEU A 16 0.34 12.87 -2.07
N LYS A 17 0.10 12.53 -3.34
CA LYS A 17 1.08 12.79 -4.39
C LYS A 17 1.39 14.28 -4.52
N VAL A 18 0.39 15.12 -4.29
CA VAL A 18 0.55 16.56 -4.41
C VAL A 18 1.15 17.16 -3.15
N LEU A 19 0.64 16.74 -1.99
CA LEU A 19 1.03 17.35 -0.72
C LEU A 19 2.32 16.80 -0.16
N ARG A 20 2.65 15.57 -0.49
CA ARG A 20 3.84 14.90 0.02
C ARG A 20 4.60 14.23 -1.11
N PRO A 21 5.20 15.03 -2.03
CA PRO A 21 5.90 14.43 -3.18
C PRO A 21 7.30 13.93 -2.86
N GLU A 22 7.78 14.11 -1.63
CA GLU A 22 9.14 13.73 -1.27
C GLU A 22 9.35 12.23 -1.44
N PRO A 23 10.53 11.83 -1.92
CA PRO A 23 10.85 10.40 -2.01
C PRO A 23 10.79 9.73 -0.65
N SER A 24 10.37 8.48 -0.66
CA SER A 24 10.29 7.64 0.54
C SER A 24 9.25 8.15 1.55
N THR A 25 8.33 8.98 1.12
CA THR A 25 7.12 9.23 1.91
C THR A 25 6.28 7.97 1.88
N TRP A 26 5.68 7.62 3.01
CA TRP A 26 4.86 6.41 3.07
C TRP A 26 3.61 6.66 3.90
N ALA A 27 2.61 5.84 3.63
CA ALA A 27 1.32 5.93 4.28
C ALA A 27 0.80 4.53 4.50
N LEU A 28 -0.04 4.37 5.52
CA LEU A 28 -0.66 3.08 5.79
C LEU A 28 -1.93 2.96 4.95
N LEU A 29 -2.18 1.76 4.45
CA LEU A 29 -3.40 1.45 3.72
C LEU A 29 -4.37 0.81 4.69
N ILE A 30 -5.53 1.43 4.83
CA ILE A 30 -6.57 0.98 5.74
C ILE A 30 -7.72 0.44 4.92
N GLY A 31 -8.19 -0.72 5.27
CA GLY A 31 -9.27 -1.35 4.55
C GLY A 31 -9.51 -2.74 5.07
N HIS A 32 -9.71 -3.68 4.17
CA HIS A 32 -9.88 -5.08 4.56
C HIS A 32 -9.53 -5.99 3.40
N LYS A 33 -9.37 -7.26 3.68
CA LYS A 33 -9.13 -8.27 2.67
C LYS A 33 -10.35 -9.16 2.64
N ARG A 34 -10.98 -9.24 1.48
CA ARG A 34 -12.16 -10.07 1.30
C ARG A 34 -11.82 -11.19 0.33
N GLY A 35 -11.64 -12.40 0.87
CA GLY A 35 -11.19 -13.51 0.05
C GLY A 35 -9.82 -13.21 -0.51
N PHE A 36 -9.73 -13.13 -1.84
CA PHE A 36 -8.47 -12.84 -2.51
C PHE A 36 -8.40 -11.38 -3.00
N ARG A 37 -9.24 -10.50 -2.45
CA ARG A 37 -9.28 -9.11 -2.88
C ARG A 37 -8.91 -8.20 -1.72
N PHE A 38 -7.94 -7.32 -1.97
CA PHE A 38 -7.66 -6.22 -1.05
C PHE A 38 -8.60 -5.07 -1.38
N VAL A 39 -9.26 -4.52 -0.37
CA VAL A 39 -10.11 -3.35 -0.54
C VAL A 39 -9.49 -2.21 0.24
N VAL A 40 -8.99 -1.21 -0.48
CA VAL A 40 -8.34 -0.05 0.13
C VAL A 40 -9.40 1.02 0.30
N GLU A 41 -9.71 1.35 1.55
CA GLU A 41 -10.75 2.32 1.87
C GLU A 41 -10.20 3.67 2.26
N HIS A 42 -9.03 3.71 2.90
CA HIS A 42 -8.41 4.95 3.33
C HIS A 42 -6.90 4.84 3.24
N VAL A 43 -6.27 6.00 3.08
CA VAL A 43 -4.82 6.11 3.09
C VAL A 43 -4.45 7.05 4.23
N PHE A 44 -3.67 6.56 5.17
CA PHE A 44 -3.33 7.30 6.37
C PHE A 44 -1.86 7.72 6.30
N PRO A 45 -1.56 8.99 6.01
CA PRO A 45 -0.17 9.45 5.93
C PRO A 45 0.50 9.30 7.28
N ALA A 46 1.59 8.57 7.32
CA ALA A 46 2.19 8.20 8.58
C ALA A 46 3.64 8.65 8.76
N GLY A 47 4.37 8.93 7.66
CA GLY A 47 5.73 9.40 7.84
C GLY A 47 6.52 9.43 6.56
N THR A 48 7.81 9.74 6.72
CA THR A 48 8.77 9.75 5.64
C THR A 48 10.00 8.99 6.09
N GLY A 49 10.83 8.63 5.11
CA GLY A 49 12.06 7.94 5.40
C GLY A 49 11.87 6.45 5.51
N ARG A 50 12.84 5.79 6.11
CA ARG A 50 12.93 4.34 6.10
C ARG A 50 12.34 3.66 7.33
N ARG A 51 11.80 4.43 8.25
CA ARG A 51 11.31 3.89 9.51
C ARG A 51 9.87 3.45 9.40
N LEU A 52 9.67 2.25 8.89
CA LEU A 52 8.33 1.64 8.88
C LEU A 52 8.07 0.94 10.20
N PRO A 53 6.79 0.73 10.55
CA PRO A 53 6.47 -0.10 11.70
C PRO A 53 7.06 -1.49 11.54
N ASP A 54 7.70 -2.00 12.58
CA ASP A 54 8.19 -3.37 12.60
C ASP A 54 7.06 -4.29 13.05
N GLU A 55 7.39 -5.56 13.32
CA GLU A 55 6.37 -6.51 13.72
C GLU A 55 5.62 -6.08 14.97
N ARG A 56 6.34 -5.52 15.93
CA ARG A 56 5.71 -5.05 17.16
C ARG A 56 4.80 -3.86 16.90
N GLY A 57 5.26 -2.93 16.06
CA GLY A 57 4.46 -1.77 15.70
C GLY A 57 3.20 -2.16 14.95
N LEU A 58 3.31 -3.11 14.03
CA LEU A 58 2.15 -3.59 13.29
C LEU A 58 1.18 -4.31 14.20
N ALA A 59 1.68 -5.10 15.15
CA ALA A 59 0.81 -5.78 16.10
C ALA A 59 0.04 -4.78 16.96
N ARG A 60 0.71 -3.68 17.33
CA ARG A 60 0.03 -2.64 18.11
C ARG A 60 -1.06 -1.97 17.29
N LEU A 61 -0.80 -1.69 16.01
CA LEU A 61 -1.83 -1.12 15.15
C LEU A 61 -2.98 -2.08 14.95
N ASP A 62 -2.67 -3.38 14.83
CA ASP A 62 -3.71 -4.38 14.66
C ASP A 62 -4.60 -4.49 15.89
N SER A 63 -4.05 -4.22 17.07
CA SER A 63 -4.87 -4.24 18.29
C SER A 63 -5.84 -3.07 18.32
N ILE A 64 -5.50 -1.97 17.65
CA ILE A 64 -6.38 -0.80 17.58
C ILE A 64 -7.39 -0.97 16.43
N TRP A 65 -6.93 -1.44 15.29
CA TRP A 65 -7.76 -1.63 14.09
C TRP A 65 -7.62 -3.07 13.61
N PRO A 66 -8.30 -4.02 14.26
CA PRO A 66 -8.09 -5.45 13.92
C PRO A 66 -8.37 -5.74 12.45
N GLY A 67 -7.35 -6.23 11.76
CA GLY A 67 -7.46 -6.62 10.37
C GLY A 67 -7.61 -5.47 9.39
N ARG A 68 -7.46 -4.22 9.84
CA ARG A 68 -7.71 -3.07 8.99
C ARG A 68 -6.46 -2.50 8.34
N VAL A 69 -5.28 -2.74 8.89
CA VAL A 69 -4.04 -2.29 8.28
C VAL A 69 -3.62 -3.35 7.27
N ILE A 70 -3.92 -3.11 6.00
CA ILE A 70 -3.74 -4.14 4.97
C ILE A 70 -2.47 -3.94 4.15
N GLY A 71 -1.79 -2.81 4.30
CA GLY A 71 -0.59 -2.59 3.53
C GLY A 71 -0.06 -1.18 3.68
N LEU A 72 0.74 -0.79 2.71
CA LEU A 72 1.33 0.54 2.72
C LEU A 72 1.44 1.10 1.30
N LEU A 73 1.46 2.42 1.23
CA LEU A 73 1.76 3.16 0.01
C LEU A 73 3.11 3.82 0.19
N ALA A 74 3.99 3.69 -0.78
CA ALA A 74 5.30 4.33 -0.73
C ALA A 74 5.50 5.18 -1.97
N VAL A 75 5.92 6.42 -1.77
CA VAL A 75 6.16 7.38 -2.84
C VAL A 75 7.61 7.31 -3.24
N ARG A 76 7.88 6.80 -4.45
CA ARG A 76 9.22 6.69 -5.03
C ARG A 76 10.24 6.20 -3.99
N PRO A 77 10.04 4.99 -3.45
CA PRO A 77 10.88 4.51 -2.36
C PRO A 77 12.31 4.28 -2.79
N GLY A 78 13.25 4.64 -1.91
CA GLY A 78 14.65 4.30 -2.11
C GLY A 78 14.94 2.86 -1.72
N ALA A 79 16.20 2.44 -1.88
CA ALA A 79 16.59 1.06 -1.63
C ALA A 79 16.35 0.65 -0.18
N GLU A 80 16.63 1.55 0.76
CA GLU A 80 16.46 1.22 2.17
C GLU A 80 15.00 0.95 2.53
N LEU A 81 14.10 1.78 2.01
CA LEU A 81 12.68 1.58 2.29
C LEU A 81 12.20 0.29 1.65
N ARG A 82 12.66 0.00 0.43
CA ARG A 82 12.27 -1.24 -0.24
C ARG A 82 12.74 -2.46 0.53
N GLU A 83 13.94 -2.41 1.09
CA GLU A 83 14.44 -3.53 1.88
C GLU A 83 13.62 -3.74 3.14
N THR A 84 13.20 -2.64 3.76
CA THR A 84 12.37 -2.73 4.97
C THR A 84 11.01 -3.36 4.64
N ILE A 85 10.46 -3.05 3.48
CA ILE A 85 9.19 -3.62 3.05
C ILE A 85 9.31 -5.13 2.83
N LEU A 86 10.45 -5.58 2.31
CA LEU A 86 10.68 -6.99 2.01
C LEU A 86 11.14 -7.72 3.25
N SER A 87 10.23 -7.91 4.21
CA SER A 87 10.56 -8.49 5.50
C SER A 87 9.36 -9.28 6.00
N PRO A 88 9.58 -10.12 7.03
CA PRO A 88 8.46 -10.90 7.58
C PRO A 88 7.31 -10.05 8.10
N ALA A 89 7.61 -8.85 8.61
CA ALA A 89 6.58 -7.97 9.15
C ALA A 89 5.52 -7.62 8.12
N TRP A 90 5.91 -7.50 6.87
CA TRP A 90 5.01 -7.07 5.80
C TRP A 90 4.55 -8.20 4.90
N TYR A 91 4.90 -9.44 5.22
CA TYR A 91 4.51 -10.58 4.43
C TYR A 91 2.98 -10.65 4.28
N GLY A 92 2.53 -10.84 3.05
CA GLY A 92 1.11 -10.93 2.75
C GLY A 92 0.38 -9.61 2.66
N LYS A 93 1.07 -8.50 2.88
CA LYS A 93 0.47 -7.17 2.85
C LYS A 93 0.53 -6.58 1.45
N LEU A 94 -0.42 -5.69 1.18
CA LEU A 94 -0.47 -4.95 -0.08
C LEU A 94 0.53 -3.81 -0.05
N VAL A 95 1.23 -3.60 -1.17
CA VAL A 95 2.17 -2.49 -1.31
C VAL A 95 1.82 -1.73 -2.58
N LEU A 96 1.49 -0.46 -2.42
CA LEU A 96 1.28 0.43 -3.54
C LEU A 96 2.51 1.32 -3.66
N LEU A 97 3.12 1.33 -4.84
CA LEU A 97 4.31 2.13 -5.09
C LEU A 97 4.02 3.16 -6.16
N THR A 98 4.45 4.40 -5.93
CA THR A 98 4.50 5.34 -7.03
C THR A 98 5.92 5.35 -7.58
N THR A 99 6.03 5.26 -8.89
CA THR A 99 7.31 5.26 -9.58
C THR A 99 7.28 6.30 -10.69
N GLY A 100 8.45 6.54 -11.31
CA GLY A 100 8.54 7.49 -12.39
C GLY A 100 8.79 8.90 -11.89
N PRO A 101 8.77 9.87 -12.80
CA PRO A 101 9.09 11.26 -12.43
C PRO A 101 8.00 11.86 -11.54
N ALA A 102 8.41 12.81 -10.69
CA ALA A 102 7.49 13.41 -9.74
C ALA A 102 6.28 14.07 -10.41
N ARG A 103 6.46 14.60 -11.61
CA ARG A 103 5.38 15.28 -12.31
C ARG A 103 4.38 14.33 -12.95
N ALA A 104 4.75 13.05 -13.11
CA ALA A 104 3.89 12.06 -13.74
C ALA A 104 4.11 10.70 -13.10
N PRO A 105 3.81 10.56 -11.80
CA PRO A 105 4.04 9.30 -11.12
C PRO A 105 3.05 8.23 -11.57
N VAL A 106 3.52 6.99 -11.58
CA VAL A 106 2.71 5.83 -11.92
C VAL A 106 2.51 5.00 -10.66
N LEU A 107 1.27 4.65 -10.38
CA LEU A 107 0.94 3.82 -9.23
C LEU A 107 0.93 2.35 -9.64
N ARG A 108 1.64 1.52 -8.90
CA ARG A 108 1.70 0.08 -9.15
C ARG A 108 1.41 -0.68 -7.87
N SER A 109 0.75 -1.82 -8.01
CA SER A 109 0.27 -2.60 -6.89
C SER A 109 1.03 -3.92 -6.80
N PHE A 110 1.41 -4.30 -5.59
CA PHE A 110 2.14 -5.53 -5.32
C PHE A 110 1.68 -6.10 -3.99
N ALA A 111 2.01 -7.37 -3.76
CA ALA A 111 1.88 -7.98 -2.45
C ALA A 111 3.25 -8.53 -2.07
N VAL A 112 3.56 -8.53 -0.78
CA VAL A 112 4.83 -9.06 -0.30
C VAL A 112 4.67 -10.58 -0.19
N GLU A 113 5.48 -11.31 -0.97
CA GLU A 113 5.44 -12.76 -1.00
C GLU A 113 6.79 -13.32 -0.63
N PHE A 114 6.83 -14.62 -0.37
CA PHE A 114 8.07 -15.28 0.00
C PHE A 114 8.26 -16.56 -0.82
N ASP A 115 9.40 -16.66 -1.49
CA ASP A 115 9.83 -17.88 -2.17
C ASP A 115 11.36 -17.88 -2.12
N ARG A 116 11.89 -18.46 -1.03
CA ARG A 116 13.33 -18.45 -0.73
C ARG A 116 13.80 -17.06 -0.31
N ARG A 117 13.10 -16.01 -0.71
CA ARG A 117 13.35 -14.64 -0.29
C ARG A 117 12.06 -13.87 -0.46
N PHE A 118 11.99 -12.73 0.20
CA PHE A 118 10.83 -11.86 0.05
C PHE A 118 10.92 -11.09 -1.25
N PHE A 119 9.78 -10.93 -1.92
CA PHE A 119 9.72 -10.18 -3.16
C PHE A 119 8.34 -9.57 -3.33
N LEU A 120 8.24 -8.61 -4.25
CA LEU A 120 6.96 -7.94 -4.55
C LEU A 120 6.32 -8.63 -5.75
N ALA A 121 5.17 -9.25 -5.52
CA ALA A 121 4.42 -9.91 -6.58
C ALA A 121 3.35 -8.96 -7.09
N PRO A 122 3.26 -8.74 -8.41
CA PRO A 122 2.27 -7.81 -8.95
C PRO A 122 0.85 -8.23 -8.61
N VAL A 123 0.01 -7.24 -8.31
CA VAL A 123 -1.41 -7.45 -7.99
C VAL A 123 -2.24 -6.63 -8.96
N PRO A 124 -3.10 -7.26 -9.77
CA PRO A 124 -3.89 -6.51 -10.73
C PRO A 124 -5.03 -5.76 -10.08
N SER A 125 -5.49 -4.71 -10.75
CA SER A 125 -6.67 -3.98 -10.31
C SER A 125 -7.91 -4.84 -10.49
N ALA A 126 -8.86 -4.69 -9.56
CA ALA A 126 -10.09 -5.46 -9.62
C ALA A 126 -10.97 -4.95 -10.75
N PRO A 127 -11.48 -5.86 -11.61
CA PRO A 127 -12.37 -5.43 -12.70
C PRO A 127 -13.74 -4.99 -12.21
N ALA A 128 -14.13 -5.39 -11.00
CA ALA A 128 -15.45 -5.07 -10.49
C ALA A 128 -15.70 -3.58 -10.36
N ALA A 129 -14.63 -2.78 -10.24
CA ALA A 129 -14.80 -1.34 -10.15
C ALA A 129 -15.50 -0.76 -11.37
N LYS A 130 -15.31 -1.39 -12.53
CA LYS A 130 -15.97 -0.92 -13.75
C LYS A 130 -17.45 -1.22 -13.75
N GLU A 131 -17.82 -2.31 -13.14
CA GLU A 131 -19.22 -2.68 -13.10
C GLU A 131 -20.02 -1.77 -12.20
N GLU A 132 -19.39 -1.31 -11.14
CA GLU A 132 -20.08 -0.42 -10.22
C GLU A 132 -20.45 0.89 -10.87
N THR A 133 -19.63 1.34 -11.80
CA THR A 133 -19.92 2.60 -12.45
C THR A 133 -21.11 2.52 -13.37
N ARG A 134 -21.53 1.33 -13.76
CA ARG A 134 -22.69 1.17 -14.61
C ARG A 134 -23.96 1.03 -13.80
N GLU A 135 -23.83 0.73 -12.56
CA GLU A 135 -25.00 0.56 -11.72
C GLU A 135 -25.51 1.87 -11.24
#